data_0bb52b566b77da95430e5d5334e6629d
#
_entry.id   0bb52b566b77da95430e5d5334e6629d
#
_cell.length_a   1.000
_cell.length_b   1.000
_cell.length_c   1.000
_cell.angle_alpha   90.00
_cell.angle_beta   90.00
_cell.angle_gamma   90.00
#
_symmetry.space_group_name_H-M   'P 1'
#
loop_
_entity.id
_entity.type
_entity.pdbx_description
1 polymer ?
#
loop_
_entity_poly.entity_id
_entity_poly.type
_entity_poly.pdbx_seq_one_letter_code
_entity_poly.pdbx_strand_id
1 'polypeptide(L)'
;DSIVRGTTSREIVEMVRAAGARKVYIASAAPEVRYPNVYGIDMPTREELIANGRSAEEIAAEIGADGIVFQNLDDLECVVKKLNPGIRSFDSSCFNGVYQTGDIDEAYLARLSAEKSGCGGLKVYPSKMEHSISVSDTADEE
;
A
#
# COMPACT_ATOMS: atom_id res chain seq x y z
N ASP A 1 -1.66 -0.08 -12.75
CA ASP A 1 -1.20 0.29 -11.42
C ASP A 1 -2.18 -0.25 -10.37
N SER A 2 -1.81 -0.23 -9.10
CA SER A 2 -2.68 -0.72 -8.03
C SER A 2 -3.81 0.27 -7.70
N ILE A 3 -4.94 -0.27 -7.24
CA ILE A 3 -6.08 0.53 -6.77
C ILE A 3 -6.10 0.49 -5.24
N VAL A 4 -5.98 1.67 -4.62
CA VAL A 4 -5.90 1.81 -3.16
C VAL A 4 -7.19 2.40 -2.61
N ARG A 5 -7.46 3.68 -2.83
CA ARG A 5 -8.70 4.36 -2.42
C ARG A 5 -9.77 4.41 -3.52
N GLY A 6 -9.39 4.16 -4.76
CA GLY A 6 -10.29 4.20 -5.91
C GLY A 6 -10.60 5.61 -6.44
N THR A 7 -10.16 6.68 -5.80
CA THR A 7 -10.41 8.08 -6.24
C THR A 7 -9.89 8.35 -7.65
N THR A 8 -8.62 8.09 -7.90
CA THR A 8 -8.01 8.26 -9.23
C THR A 8 -8.69 7.38 -10.28
N SER A 9 -9.03 6.14 -9.92
CA SER A 9 -9.73 5.22 -10.82
C SER A 9 -11.11 5.74 -11.20
N ARG A 10 -11.85 6.31 -10.25
CA ARG A 10 -13.16 6.96 -10.48
C ARG A 10 -13.01 8.14 -11.45
N GLU A 11 -12.06 9.04 -11.19
CA GLU A 11 -11.80 10.19 -12.07
C GLU A 11 -11.44 9.76 -13.50
N ILE A 12 -10.63 8.71 -13.65
CA ILE A 12 -10.31 8.15 -14.97
C ILE A 12 -11.56 7.60 -15.66
N VAL A 13 -12.40 6.85 -14.96
CA VAL A 13 -13.67 6.33 -15.51
C VAL A 13 -14.58 7.46 -15.96
N GLU A 14 -14.74 8.48 -15.14
CA GLU A 14 -15.56 9.66 -15.46
C GLU A 14 -15.03 10.38 -16.71
N MET A 15 -13.73 10.59 -16.79
CA MET A 15 -13.07 11.24 -17.95
C MET A 15 -13.28 10.44 -19.24
N VAL A 16 -13.09 9.11 -19.17
CA VAL A 16 -13.25 8.23 -20.34
C VAL A 16 -14.73 8.17 -20.77
N ARG A 17 -15.67 8.17 -19.82
CA ARG A 17 -17.11 8.25 -20.14
C ARG A 17 -17.48 9.59 -20.76
N ALA A 18 -16.95 10.70 -20.24
CA ALA A 18 -17.16 12.03 -20.82
C ALA A 18 -16.61 12.13 -22.26
N ALA A 19 -15.56 11.38 -22.57
CA ALA A 19 -15.03 11.25 -23.93
C ALA A 19 -15.88 10.35 -24.87
N GLY A 20 -17.00 9.78 -24.37
CA GLY A 20 -17.97 9.02 -25.17
C GLY A 20 -17.87 7.50 -25.06
N ALA A 21 -17.08 6.97 -24.14
CA ALA A 21 -17.01 5.53 -23.95
C ALA A 21 -18.35 4.96 -23.43
N ARG A 22 -18.84 3.91 -24.09
CA ARG A 22 -20.08 3.21 -23.70
C ARG A 22 -19.84 2.26 -22.53
N LYS A 23 -18.68 1.60 -22.51
CA LYS A 23 -18.26 0.68 -21.46
C LYS A 23 -16.83 0.93 -21.06
N VAL A 24 -16.56 0.82 -19.77
CA VAL A 24 -15.22 1.03 -19.18
C VAL A 24 -14.90 -0.14 -18.28
N TYR A 25 -13.84 -0.86 -18.60
CA TYR A 25 -13.29 -1.93 -17.78
C TYR A 25 -11.92 -1.51 -17.26
N ILE A 26 -11.62 -1.83 -16.02
CA ILE A 26 -10.32 -1.55 -15.42
C ILE A 26 -9.60 -2.87 -15.15
N ALA A 27 -8.31 -2.93 -15.50
CA ALA A 27 -7.44 -4.01 -15.12
C ALA A 27 -6.35 -3.46 -14.18
N SER A 28 -6.28 -3.99 -12.96
CA SER A 28 -5.24 -3.68 -11.99
C SER A 28 -4.06 -4.63 -12.19
N ALA A 29 -2.85 -4.08 -12.26
CA ALA A 29 -1.61 -4.86 -12.30
C ALA A 29 -1.24 -5.49 -10.95
N ALA A 30 -1.94 -5.12 -9.89
CA ALA A 30 -1.77 -5.67 -8.55
C ALA A 30 -3.04 -6.39 -8.09
N PRO A 31 -2.93 -7.32 -7.14
CA PRO A 31 -4.07 -7.85 -6.40
C PRO A 31 -4.81 -6.75 -5.63
N GLU A 32 -5.98 -7.09 -5.08
CA GLU A 32 -6.73 -6.17 -4.24
C GLU A 32 -5.93 -5.80 -2.98
N VAL A 33 -5.71 -4.51 -2.77
CA VAL A 33 -5.06 -3.98 -1.57
C VAL A 33 -6.10 -3.93 -0.45
N ARG A 34 -6.05 -4.89 0.47
CA ARG A 34 -7.05 -5.10 1.54
C ARG A 34 -6.55 -4.72 2.92
N TYR A 35 -5.24 -4.64 3.09
CA TYR A 35 -4.59 -4.44 4.38
C TYR A 35 -3.55 -3.31 4.31
N PRO A 36 -3.35 -2.53 5.38
CA PRO A 36 -2.33 -1.49 5.40
C PRO A 36 -0.92 -2.09 5.44
N ASN A 37 0.06 -1.38 4.89
CA ASN A 37 1.47 -1.69 5.11
C ASN A 37 1.92 -1.15 6.48
N VAL A 38 2.77 -1.93 7.18
CA VAL A 38 3.36 -1.56 8.48
C VAL A 38 4.87 -1.46 8.44
N TYR A 39 5.48 -1.69 7.28
CA TYR A 39 6.93 -1.75 7.09
C TYR A 39 7.52 -0.51 6.39
N GLY A 40 6.86 0.64 6.55
CA GLY A 40 7.40 1.92 6.11
C GLY A 40 6.81 2.50 4.82
N ILE A 41 5.89 1.80 4.16
CA ILE A 41 5.10 2.38 3.07
C ILE A 41 3.92 3.13 3.68
N ASP A 42 3.81 4.42 3.40
CA ASP A 42 2.65 5.20 3.85
C ASP A 42 1.42 4.80 3.04
N MET A 43 0.51 4.13 3.72
CA MET A 43 -0.76 3.68 3.16
C MET A 43 -1.92 4.23 4.00
N PRO A 44 -3.12 4.38 3.40
CA PRO A 44 -4.32 4.76 4.13
C PRO A 44 -4.67 3.72 5.20
N THR A 45 -5.59 4.10 6.10
CA THR A 45 -6.15 3.16 7.06
C THR A 45 -6.93 2.06 6.34
N ARG A 46 -7.19 0.94 7.01
CA ARG A 46 -7.91 -0.19 6.43
C ARG A 46 -9.30 0.21 5.91
N GLU A 47 -9.96 1.11 6.61
CA GLU A 47 -11.30 1.62 6.29
C GLU A 47 -11.31 2.46 5.00
N GLU A 48 -10.20 3.10 4.67
CA GLU A 48 -10.03 3.90 3.46
C GLU A 48 -9.65 3.06 2.23
N LEU A 49 -9.26 1.78 2.41
CA LEU A 49 -8.95 0.89 1.30
C LEU A 49 -10.24 0.48 0.60
N ILE A 50 -10.33 0.75 -0.70
CA ILE A 50 -11.56 0.46 -1.47
C ILE A 50 -11.91 -1.04 -1.46
N ALA A 51 -10.91 -1.92 -1.40
CA ALA A 51 -11.10 -3.36 -1.39
C ALA A 51 -11.40 -3.95 0.00
N ASN A 52 -11.44 -3.11 1.07
CA ASN A 52 -11.78 -3.58 2.40
C ASN A 52 -13.24 -4.05 2.47
N GLY A 53 -13.44 -5.36 2.65
CA GLY A 53 -14.77 -5.97 2.77
C GLY A 53 -15.63 -5.94 1.50
N ARG A 54 -15.06 -5.61 0.33
CA ARG A 54 -15.78 -5.53 -0.94
C ARG A 54 -15.33 -6.60 -1.93
N SER A 55 -16.24 -7.04 -2.77
CA SER A 55 -15.96 -7.86 -3.95
C SER A 55 -15.48 -7.00 -5.12
N ALA A 56 -14.94 -7.66 -6.16
CA ALA A 56 -14.52 -6.95 -7.38
C ALA A 56 -15.69 -6.22 -8.06
N GLU A 57 -16.89 -6.82 -8.05
CA GLU A 57 -18.10 -6.22 -8.61
C GLU A 57 -18.52 -4.97 -7.83
N GLU A 58 -18.43 -5.01 -6.50
CA GLU A 58 -18.74 -3.87 -5.63
C GLU A 58 -17.71 -2.73 -5.82
N ILE A 59 -16.44 -3.08 -6.00
CA ILE A 59 -15.38 -2.10 -6.31
C ILE A 59 -15.63 -1.47 -7.68
N ALA A 60 -15.97 -2.27 -8.70
CA ALA A 60 -16.29 -1.76 -10.03
C ALA A 60 -17.46 -0.76 -9.97
N ALA A 61 -18.53 -1.13 -9.26
CA ALA A 61 -19.69 -0.25 -9.06
C ALA A 61 -19.32 1.06 -8.34
N GLU A 62 -18.48 0.98 -7.29
CA GLU A 62 -18.04 2.13 -6.50
C GLU A 62 -17.23 3.14 -7.34
N ILE A 63 -16.39 2.67 -8.27
CA ILE A 63 -15.61 3.53 -9.17
C ILE A 63 -16.35 3.89 -10.47
N GLY A 64 -17.57 3.37 -10.68
CA GLY A 64 -18.39 3.64 -11.87
C GLY A 64 -17.98 2.87 -13.13
N ALA A 65 -17.14 1.83 -13.00
CA ALA A 65 -16.74 0.96 -14.10
C ALA A 65 -17.78 -0.14 -14.38
N ASP A 66 -17.79 -0.67 -15.60
CA ASP A 66 -18.63 -1.80 -15.99
C ASP A 66 -18.05 -3.16 -15.54
N GLY A 67 -16.78 -3.16 -15.12
CA GLY A 67 -16.13 -4.31 -14.54
C GLY A 67 -14.67 -4.00 -14.19
N ILE A 68 -14.11 -4.83 -13.33
CA ILE A 68 -12.72 -4.74 -12.89
C ILE A 68 -12.09 -6.12 -12.85
N VAL A 69 -10.81 -6.19 -13.18
CA VAL A 69 -9.99 -7.39 -13.07
C VAL A 69 -8.76 -7.05 -12.25
N PHE A 70 -8.48 -7.86 -11.25
CA PHE A 70 -7.28 -7.78 -10.44
C PHE A 70 -6.29 -8.88 -10.82
N GLN A 71 -5.00 -8.62 -10.63
CA GLN A 71 -3.97 -9.65 -10.70
C GLN A 71 -4.22 -10.69 -9.60
N ASN A 72 -4.10 -11.96 -9.94
CA ASN A 72 -4.13 -13.02 -8.94
C ASN A 72 -2.81 -13.07 -8.16
N LEU A 73 -2.87 -13.13 -6.82
CA LEU A 73 -1.68 -13.09 -5.96
C LEU A 73 -0.80 -14.34 -6.15
N ASP A 74 -1.41 -15.53 -6.20
CA ASP A 74 -0.67 -16.78 -6.35
C ASP A 74 0.06 -16.85 -7.71
N ASP A 75 -0.59 -16.38 -8.76
CA ASP A 75 0.01 -16.31 -10.09
C ASP A 75 1.19 -15.32 -10.12
N LEU A 76 1.03 -14.15 -9.48
CA LEU A 76 2.07 -13.14 -9.37
C LEU A 76 3.32 -13.71 -8.68
N GLU A 77 3.15 -14.33 -7.52
CA GLU A 77 4.24 -14.97 -6.77
C GLU A 77 4.87 -16.13 -7.54
N CYS A 78 4.03 -16.96 -8.19
CA CYS A 78 4.47 -18.11 -8.97
C CYS A 78 5.38 -17.69 -10.13
N VAL A 79 5.02 -16.65 -10.87
CA VAL A 79 5.82 -16.16 -12.01
C VAL A 79 7.18 -15.66 -11.53
N VAL A 80 7.23 -14.89 -10.45
CA VAL A 80 8.51 -14.39 -9.91
C VAL A 80 9.39 -15.53 -9.40
N LYS A 81 8.83 -16.53 -8.70
CA LYS A 81 9.56 -17.74 -8.26
C LYS A 81 10.09 -18.54 -9.44
N LYS A 82 9.35 -18.65 -10.54
CA LYS A 82 9.80 -19.32 -11.77
C LYS A 82 11.01 -18.62 -12.40
N LEU A 83 11.01 -17.30 -12.40
CA LEU A 83 12.11 -16.49 -12.95
C LEU A 83 13.35 -16.50 -12.05
N ASN A 84 13.15 -16.56 -10.74
CA ASN A 84 14.22 -16.63 -9.76
C ASN A 84 13.88 -17.62 -8.64
N PRO A 85 14.26 -18.92 -8.78
CA PRO A 85 13.98 -19.94 -7.76
C PRO A 85 14.68 -19.70 -6.41
N GLY A 86 15.63 -18.77 -6.34
CA GLY A 86 16.28 -18.36 -5.10
C GLY A 86 15.37 -17.55 -4.16
N ILE A 87 14.29 -16.97 -4.67
CA ILE A 87 13.30 -16.21 -3.87
C ILE A 87 12.40 -17.22 -3.14
N ARG A 88 12.43 -17.21 -1.81
CA ARG A 88 11.68 -18.14 -0.96
C ARG A 88 10.37 -17.57 -0.45
N SER A 89 10.32 -16.26 -0.20
CA SER A 89 9.15 -15.56 0.35
C SER A 89 9.00 -14.17 -0.22
N PHE A 90 7.77 -13.65 -0.12
CA PHE A 90 7.42 -12.29 -0.48
C PHE A 90 6.75 -11.59 0.71
N ASP A 91 6.85 -10.30 0.78
CA ASP A 91 5.93 -9.52 1.59
C ASP A 91 4.68 -9.23 0.78
N SER A 92 3.65 -10.01 1.03
CA SER A 92 2.32 -9.89 0.41
C SER A 92 1.27 -9.41 1.41
N SER A 93 1.70 -8.82 2.54
CA SER A 93 0.84 -8.46 3.67
C SER A 93 -0.29 -7.50 3.28
N CYS A 94 -0.05 -6.58 2.35
CA CYS A 94 -1.08 -5.67 1.84
C CYS A 94 -2.24 -6.38 1.12
N PHE A 95 -2.01 -7.59 0.62
CA PHE A 95 -3.00 -8.37 -0.12
C PHE A 95 -3.68 -9.43 0.75
N ASN A 96 -2.89 -10.19 1.52
CA ASN A 96 -3.35 -11.36 2.28
C ASN A 96 -3.45 -11.14 3.80
N GLY A 97 -2.93 -10.03 4.33
CA GLY A 97 -2.95 -9.73 5.77
C GLY A 97 -1.95 -10.55 6.60
N VAL A 98 -1.05 -11.30 5.95
CA VAL A 98 -0.01 -12.09 6.63
C VAL A 98 1.26 -11.26 6.73
N TYR A 99 1.55 -10.76 7.92
CA TYR A 99 2.71 -9.93 8.20
C TYR A 99 3.93 -10.78 8.54
N GLN A 100 5.08 -10.48 7.90
CA GLN A 100 6.30 -11.30 7.97
C GLN A 100 6.92 -11.38 9.38
N THR A 101 6.75 -10.34 10.18
CA THR A 101 7.28 -10.28 11.56
C THR A 101 6.49 -11.13 12.55
N GLY A 102 5.23 -11.47 12.23
CA GLY A 102 4.38 -12.34 13.04
C GLY A 102 3.82 -11.70 14.33
N ASP A 103 4.15 -10.44 14.59
CA ASP A 103 3.75 -9.67 15.79
C ASP A 103 2.65 -8.64 15.50
N ILE A 104 2.17 -8.59 14.26
CA ILE A 104 1.11 -7.67 13.82
C ILE A 104 -0.23 -8.37 13.93
N ASP A 105 -1.02 -7.97 14.90
CA ASP A 105 -2.37 -8.47 15.13
C ASP A 105 -3.45 -7.40 14.85
N GLU A 106 -4.71 -7.79 14.94
CA GLU A 106 -5.85 -6.87 14.76
C GLU A 106 -5.82 -5.71 15.77
N ALA A 107 -5.32 -5.93 16.99
CA ALA A 107 -5.20 -4.89 17.99
C ALA A 107 -4.14 -3.84 17.61
N TYR A 108 -3.04 -4.28 17.01
CA TYR A 108 -2.02 -3.38 16.46
C TYR A 108 -2.59 -2.55 15.31
N LEU A 109 -3.28 -3.19 14.36
CA LEU A 109 -3.87 -2.51 13.21
C LEU A 109 -4.95 -1.49 13.64
N ALA A 110 -5.77 -1.82 14.63
CA ALA A 110 -6.76 -0.90 15.19
C ALA A 110 -6.10 0.33 15.84
N ARG A 111 -5.00 0.15 16.59
CA ARG A 111 -4.23 1.28 17.14
C ARG A 111 -3.65 2.16 16.06
N LEU A 112 -3.06 1.55 15.02
CA LEU A 112 -2.49 2.27 13.89
C LEU A 112 -3.55 3.12 13.15
N SER A 113 -4.76 2.57 12.96
CA SER A 113 -5.89 3.29 12.38
C SER A 113 -6.33 4.46 13.26
N ALA A 114 -6.44 4.25 14.57
CA ALA A 114 -6.81 5.30 15.52
C ALA A 114 -5.77 6.44 15.57
N GLU A 115 -4.49 6.12 15.54
CA GLU A 115 -3.41 7.11 15.50
C GLU A 115 -3.44 7.94 14.20
N LYS A 116 -3.68 7.32 13.06
CA LYS A 116 -3.81 8.01 11.77
C LYS A 116 -5.06 8.89 11.70
N SER A 117 -6.18 8.43 12.21
CA SER A 117 -7.43 9.18 12.26
C SER A 117 -7.40 10.35 13.25
N GLY A 118 -6.64 10.24 14.34
CA GLY A 118 -6.47 11.30 15.36
C GLY A 118 -5.45 12.36 14.98
N CYS A 119 -4.64 12.17 13.95
CA CYS A 119 -3.56 13.08 13.57
C CYS A 119 -3.95 13.98 12.41
N GLY A 120 -4.94 14.86 12.62
CA GLY A 120 -5.19 16.04 11.78
C GLY A 120 -4.19 17.19 12.02
N GLY A 121 -3.04 16.93 12.63
CA GLY A 121 -2.01 17.91 12.93
C GLY A 121 -0.64 17.46 12.40
N LEU A 122 0.05 18.43 11.79
CA LEU A 122 1.42 18.32 11.31
C LEU A 122 2.33 17.69 12.38
N LYS A 123 2.74 16.42 12.22
CA LYS A 123 3.80 15.86 13.05
C LYS A 123 5.14 16.46 12.63
N VAL A 124 5.57 17.48 13.36
CA VAL A 124 6.95 17.94 13.28
C VAL A 124 7.80 16.89 13.99
N TYR A 125 8.54 16.11 13.23
CA TYR A 125 9.59 15.25 13.80
C TYR A 125 10.73 16.14 14.26
N PRO A 126 11.12 16.11 15.55
CA PRO A 126 12.31 16.86 15.98
C PRO A 126 13.53 16.25 15.29
N SER A 127 14.21 17.06 14.51
CA SER A 127 15.53 16.73 13.95
C SER A 127 16.53 16.67 15.09
N LYS A 128 16.72 15.52 15.72
CA LYS A 128 17.86 15.24 16.58
C LYS A 128 18.73 14.19 15.92
N MET A 129 19.61 14.64 15.07
CA MET A 129 20.90 14.02 14.83
C MET A 129 21.96 15.07 15.10
N GLU A 130 22.26 15.31 16.37
CA GLU A 130 23.53 15.89 16.75
C GLU A 130 24.58 14.76 16.70
N HIS A 131 25.23 14.63 15.55
CA HIS A 131 26.50 13.90 15.47
C HIS A 131 27.58 14.83 16.05
N SER A 132 27.92 14.63 17.31
CA SER A 132 29.16 15.14 17.86
C SER A 132 30.32 14.33 17.28
N ILE A 133 30.89 14.83 16.20
CA ILE A 133 32.21 14.38 15.74
C ILE A 133 33.20 15.08 16.64
N SER A 134 33.71 14.37 17.64
CA SER A 134 34.93 14.79 18.37
C SER A 134 36.12 14.53 17.48
N VAL A 135 36.62 15.59 16.86
CA VAL A 135 37.98 15.58 16.26
C VAL A 135 38.97 15.68 17.42
N SER A 136 39.65 14.59 17.71
CA SER A 136 40.84 14.63 18.58
C SER A 136 42.00 15.10 17.76
N ASP A 137 42.42 16.36 17.98
CA ASP A 137 43.72 16.85 17.58
C ASP A 137 44.82 16.09 18.37
N THR A 138 45.54 15.23 17.71
CA THR A 138 46.83 14.80 18.17
C THR A 138 47.87 15.56 17.35
N ALA A 139 48.35 16.66 17.95
CA ALA A 139 49.62 17.21 17.59
C ALA A 139 50.69 16.25 18.13
N ASP A 140 51.55 15.75 17.27
CA ASP A 140 52.86 15.25 17.64
C ASP A 140 53.93 16.06 16.91
N GLU A 141 54.71 16.73 17.74
CA GLU A 141 56.01 17.32 17.40
C GLU A 141 57.02 16.19 17.12
N GLU A 142 57.78 16.28 16.08
CA GLU A 142 59.25 16.25 15.95
C GLU A 142 59.64 16.22 14.47
#